data_46342eaf68f9ad68ade5e6f58c58e5ed
#
_entry.id   46342eaf68f9ad68ade5e6f58c58e5ed
#
_cell.length_a   1.000
_cell.length_b   1.000
_cell.length_c   1.000
_cell.angle_alpha   90.00
_cell.angle_beta   90.00
_cell.angle_gamma   90.00
#
_symmetry.space_group_name_H-M   'P 1'
#
loop_
_entity.id
_entity.type
_entity.pdbx_description
1 polymer ?
#
loop_
_entity_poly.entity_id
_entity_poly.type
_entity_poly.pdbx_seq_one_letter_code
_entity_poly.pdbx_strand_id
1 'polypeptide(L)'
;SDYAALKSAIEAYDVTTKTGRYTNAKDVLKRAYDQTFKELALLLVREGVTQEQIDQAIANFQGAEQRLNGKATDFSSLQKLINAEIQFQAKNARFIYATDKEKVSYLQAFIRAQAVLANPAASQQEVKAALAEVKAAKKKLNGKKPKVAKRP
;
A
#
# COMPACT_ATOMS: atom_id res chain seq x y z
N SER A 1 -16.84 28.93 18.65
CA SER A 1 -16.44 28.12 17.46
C SER A 1 -16.34 26.65 17.85
N ASP A 2 -16.80 25.77 17.00
CA ASP A 2 -16.85 24.33 17.28
C ASP A 2 -15.57 23.63 16.82
N TYR A 3 -14.53 23.65 17.66
CA TYR A 3 -13.28 22.96 17.39
C TYR A 3 -13.41 21.44 17.48
N ALA A 4 -14.41 20.91 18.18
CA ALA A 4 -14.62 19.46 18.24
C ALA A 4 -14.99 18.91 16.86
N ALA A 5 -15.79 19.63 16.09
CA ALA A 5 -16.13 19.24 14.71
C ALA A 5 -14.90 19.23 13.78
N LEU A 6 -13.97 20.20 13.94
CA LEU A 6 -12.71 20.22 13.20
C LEU A 6 -11.86 18.99 13.54
N LYS A 7 -11.74 18.67 14.82
CA LYS A 7 -10.96 17.50 15.26
C LYS A 7 -11.56 16.19 14.73
N SER A 8 -12.89 16.07 14.76
CA SER A 8 -13.58 14.89 14.20
C SER A 8 -13.32 14.74 12.72
N ALA A 9 -13.32 15.82 11.95
CA ALA A 9 -13.03 15.80 10.52
C ALA A 9 -11.57 15.38 10.26
N ILE A 10 -10.63 15.85 11.07
CA ILE A 10 -9.22 15.46 10.97
C ILE A 10 -9.04 13.97 11.25
N GLU A 11 -9.74 13.43 12.25
CA GLU A 11 -9.74 11.99 12.54
C GLU A 11 -10.34 11.19 11.37
N ALA A 12 -11.41 11.69 10.75
CA ALA A 12 -12.01 11.08 9.57
C ALA A 12 -11.03 10.99 8.39
N TYR A 13 -10.20 12.01 8.20
CA TYR A 13 -9.14 11.99 7.19
C TYR A 13 -8.14 10.86 7.44
N ASP A 14 -7.71 10.68 8.68
CA ASP A 14 -6.78 9.60 9.05
C ASP A 14 -7.35 8.22 8.71
N VAL A 15 -8.63 8.01 8.96
CA VAL A 15 -9.33 6.75 8.63
C VAL A 15 -9.47 6.59 7.11
N THR A 16 -9.97 7.62 6.42
CA THR A 16 -10.28 7.57 4.99
C THR A 16 -9.03 7.34 4.13
N THR A 17 -7.89 7.96 4.48
CA THR A 17 -6.64 7.82 3.73
C THR A 17 -6.05 6.41 3.78
N LYS A 18 -6.54 5.55 4.67
CA LYS A 18 -6.14 4.14 4.77
C LYS A 18 -7.10 3.20 4.03
N THR A 19 -8.07 3.74 3.31
CA THR A 19 -9.05 2.94 2.54
C THR A 19 -8.74 2.99 1.04
N GLY A 20 -9.21 1.97 0.32
CA GLY A 20 -9.09 1.93 -1.14
C GLY A 20 -9.79 3.09 -1.85
N ARG A 21 -10.87 3.61 -1.24
CA ARG A 21 -11.54 4.80 -1.77
C ARG A 21 -10.59 5.96 -1.99
N TYR A 22 -9.66 6.17 -1.07
CA TYR A 22 -8.62 7.20 -1.20
C TYR A 22 -7.41 6.65 -1.96
N THR A 23 -6.82 5.54 -1.51
CA THR A 23 -5.53 5.06 -2.03
C THR A 23 -5.59 4.70 -3.51
N ASN A 24 -6.75 4.27 -4.01
CA ASN A 24 -6.97 3.90 -5.41
C ASN A 24 -7.75 4.96 -6.20
N ALA A 25 -8.01 6.13 -5.62
CA ALA A 25 -8.67 7.23 -6.30
C ALA A 25 -7.75 7.88 -7.35
N LYS A 26 -8.35 8.58 -8.31
CA LYS A 26 -7.59 9.43 -9.24
C LYS A 26 -6.79 10.48 -8.46
N ASP A 27 -5.57 10.74 -8.90
CA ASP A 27 -4.65 11.66 -8.21
C ASP A 27 -5.25 13.05 -8.01
N VAL A 28 -5.99 13.57 -8.98
CA VAL A 28 -6.63 14.90 -8.87
C VAL A 28 -7.62 14.94 -7.72
N LEU A 29 -8.35 13.86 -7.48
CA LEU A 29 -9.33 13.77 -6.39
C LEU A 29 -8.66 13.61 -5.03
N LYS A 30 -7.55 12.86 -4.97
CA LYS A 30 -6.74 12.75 -3.75
C LYS A 30 -6.15 14.10 -3.37
N ARG A 31 -5.56 14.81 -4.33
CA ARG A 31 -4.99 16.15 -4.09
C ARG A 31 -6.04 17.14 -3.61
N ALA A 32 -7.23 17.13 -4.21
CA ALA A 32 -8.32 18.00 -3.78
C ALA A 32 -8.75 17.70 -2.34
N TYR A 33 -8.87 16.43 -1.99
CA TYR A 33 -9.19 16.01 -0.63
C TYR A 33 -8.08 16.41 0.35
N ASP A 34 -6.81 16.16 0.03
CA ASP A 34 -5.67 16.55 0.84
C ASP A 34 -5.63 18.05 1.07
N GLN A 35 -5.99 18.85 0.07
CA GLN A 35 -6.02 20.31 0.19
C GLN A 35 -7.09 20.77 1.20
N THR A 36 -8.27 20.16 1.19
CA THR A 36 -9.30 20.47 2.17
C THR A 36 -8.90 20.11 3.58
N PHE A 37 -8.15 19.01 3.76
CA PHE A 37 -7.57 18.64 5.04
C PHE A 37 -6.58 19.70 5.55
N LYS A 38 -5.71 20.22 4.69
CA LYS A 38 -4.76 21.29 5.07
C LYS A 38 -5.50 22.53 5.55
N GLU A 39 -6.61 22.87 4.91
CA GLU A 39 -7.45 24.00 5.31
C GLU A 39 -8.07 23.77 6.70
N LEU A 40 -8.56 22.57 6.99
CA LEU A 40 -9.05 22.22 8.33
C LEU A 40 -7.96 22.34 9.39
N ALA A 41 -6.78 21.79 9.12
CA ALA A 41 -5.67 21.82 10.04
C ALA A 41 -5.22 23.27 10.32
N LEU A 42 -5.23 24.12 9.32
CA LEU A 42 -4.87 25.53 9.43
C LEU A 42 -5.81 26.28 10.36
N LEU A 43 -7.12 25.97 10.32
CA LEU A 43 -8.10 26.61 11.20
C LEU A 43 -7.87 26.26 12.68
N LEU A 44 -7.28 25.11 12.98
CA LEU A 44 -6.95 24.74 14.37
C LEU A 44 -5.87 25.62 14.98
N VAL A 45 -4.98 26.20 14.16
CA VAL A 45 -3.83 26.98 14.65
C VAL A 45 -3.99 28.49 14.48
N ARG A 46 -5.04 28.94 13.80
CA ARG A 46 -5.33 30.36 13.63
C ARG A 46 -6.15 30.92 14.77
N GLU A 47 -5.89 32.16 15.14
CA GLU A 47 -6.72 32.93 16.06
C GLU A 47 -7.89 33.58 15.31
N GLY A 48 -8.98 33.82 16.02
CA GLY A 48 -10.12 34.57 15.49
C GLY A 48 -10.94 33.82 14.44
N VAL A 49 -10.89 32.49 14.43
CA VAL A 49 -11.66 31.68 13.50
C VAL A 49 -13.15 31.74 13.85
N THR A 50 -13.98 32.06 12.85
CA THR A 50 -15.44 32.11 13.02
C THR A 50 -16.07 30.74 12.82
N GLN A 51 -17.28 30.56 13.37
CA GLN A 51 -18.06 29.35 13.15
C GLN A 51 -18.36 29.14 11.67
N GLU A 52 -18.63 30.22 10.94
CA GLU A 52 -18.88 30.16 9.49
C GLU A 52 -17.67 29.62 8.72
N GLN A 53 -16.45 30.04 9.08
CA GLN A 53 -15.23 29.50 8.47
C GLN A 53 -15.07 28.01 8.73
N ILE A 54 -15.36 27.57 9.96
CA ILE A 54 -15.31 26.15 10.33
C ILE A 54 -16.34 25.35 9.52
N ASP A 55 -17.59 25.81 9.48
CA ASP A 55 -18.67 25.14 8.76
C ASP A 55 -18.35 25.00 7.26
N GLN A 56 -17.80 26.04 6.65
CA GLN A 56 -17.43 26.03 5.24
C GLN A 56 -16.30 25.05 4.96
N ALA A 57 -15.28 25.06 5.81
CA ALA A 57 -14.13 24.15 5.65
C ALA A 57 -14.55 22.68 5.79
N ILE A 58 -15.43 22.39 6.75
CA ILE A 58 -15.99 21.04 6.94
C ILE A 58 -16.83 20.63 5.74
N ALA A 59 -17.68 21.53 5.22
CA ALA A 59 -18.48 21.24 4.03
C ALA A 59 -17.61 20.94 2.81
N ASN A 60 -16.54 21.71 2.60
CA ASN A 60 -15.57 21.49 1.53
C ASN A 60 -14.88 20.14 1.68
N PHE A 61 -14.46 19.79 2.88
CA PHE A 61 -13.81 18.53 3.20
C PHE A 61 -14.73 17.35 2.91
N GLN A 62 -15.96 17.39 3.41
CA GLN A 62 -16.95 16.34 3.19
C GLN A 62 -17.29 16.18 1.70
N GLY A 63 -17.41 17.28 0.97
CA GLY A 63 -17.65 17.25 -0.46
C GLY A 63 -16.51 16.60 -1.24
N ALA A 64 -15.26 16.91 -0.90
CA ALA A 64 -14.09 16.29 -1.51
C ALA A 64 -13.99 14.80 -1.17
N GLU A 65 -14.33 14.41 0.07
CA GLU A 65 -14.39 13.01 0.47
C GLU A 65 -15.39 12.21 -0.37
N GLN A 66 -16.57 12.76 -0.58
CA GLN A 66 -17.63 12.12 -1.39
C GLN A 66 -17.20 11.90 -2.85
N ARG A 67 -16.30 12.73 -3.37
CA ARG A 67 -15.81 12.60 -4.75
C ARG A 67 -14.72 11.54 -4.91
N LEU A 68 -14.14 11.05 -3.83
CA LEU A 68 -13.13 9.97 -3.90
C LEU A 68 -13.76 8.75 -4.58
N ASN A 69 -13.07 8.21 -5.58
CA ASN A 69 -13.63 7.19 -6.47
C ASN A 69 -12.83 5.89 -6.52
N GLY A 70 -11.90 5.70 -5.60
CA GLY A 70 -11.11 4.47 -5.55
C GLY A 70 -11.96 3.26 -5.16
N LYS A 71 -11.62 2.11 -5.73
CA LYS A 71 -12.20 0.82 -5.35
C LYS A 71 -11.35 0.20 -4.25
N ALA A 72 -11.94 -0.69 -3.47
CA ALA A 72 -11.20 -1.49 -2.51
C ALA A 72 -10.06 -2.24 -3.22
N THR A 73 -8.90 -2.31 -2.56
CA THR A 73 -7.75 -3.05 -3.11
C THR A 73 -8.07 -4.53 -3.20
N ASP A 74 -7.77 -5.13 -4.34
CA ASP A 74 -7.88 -6.57 -4.56
C ASP A 74 -6.51 -7.21 -4.28
N PHE A 75 -6.42 -7.98 -3.20
CA PHE A 75 -5.22 -8.69 -2.77
C PHE A 75 -5.13 -10.12 -3.31
N SER A 76 -6.12 -10.57 -4.07
CA SER A 76 -6.22 -12.01 -4.43
C SER A 76 -5.04 -12.52 -5.24
N SER A 77 -4.55 -11.74 -6.20
CA SER A 77 -3.36 -12.12 -7.00
C SER A 77 -2.11 -12.23 -6.13
N LEU A 78 -1.95 -11.32 -5.17
CA LEU A 78 -0.81 -11.32 -4.26
C LEU A 78 -0.86 -12.50 -3.30
N GLN A 79 -2.05 -12.81 -2.78
CA GLN A 79 -2.24 -13.98 -1.92
C GLN A 79 -1.87 -15.28 -2.65
N LYS A 80 -2.30 -15.42 -3.90
CA LYS A 80 -1.97 -16.59 -4.73
C LYS A 80 -0.47 -16.67 -4.97
N LEU A 81 0.17 -15.54 -5.28
CA LEU A 81 1.62 -15.51 -5.49
C LEU A 81 2.37 -15.94 -4.24
N ILE A 82 2.03 -15.39 -3.07
CA ILE A 82 2.69 -15.74 -1.80
C ILE A 82 2.57 -17.23 -1.53
N ASN A 83 1.37 -17.81 -1.69
CA ASN A 83 1.15 -19.23 -1.48
C ASN A 83 2.01 -20.09 -2.43
N ALA A 84 2.07 -19.70 -3.70
CA ALA A 84 2.87 -20.42 -4.69
C ALA A 84 4.37 -20.30 -4.42
N GLU A 85 4.84 -19.13 -4.00
CA GLU A 85 6.26 -18.90 -3.72
C GLU A 85 6.74 -19.63 -2.47
N ILE A 86 5.88 -19.83 -1.47
CA ILE A 86 6.22 -20.65 -0.31
C ILE A 86 6.54 -22.09 -0.76
N GLN A 87 5.73 -22.65 -1.64
CA GLN A 87 5.97 -23.99 -2.20
C GLN A 87 7.22 -24.04 -3.08
N PHE A 88 7.43 -23.02 -3.89
CA PHE A 88 8.61 -22.88 -4.74
C PHE A 88 9.88 -22.87 -3.92
N GLN A 89 9.96 -22.09 -2.84
CA GLN A 89 11.10 -22.00 -1.94
C GLN A 89 11.42 -23.36 -1.28
N ALA A 90 10.37 -24.12 -0.96
CA ALA A 90 10.54 -25.40 -0.29
C ALA A 90 11.10 -26.50 -1.21
N LYS A 91 10.86 -26.42 -2.51
CA LYS A 91 11.04 -27.57 -3.42
C LYS A 91 11.90 -27.32 -4.65
N ASN A 92 12.04 -26.07 -5.09
CA ASN A 92 12.62 -25.79 -6.40
C ASN A 92 14.13 -25.58 -6.32
N ALA A 93 14.88 -26.30 -7.13
CA ALA A 93 16.34 -26.23 -7.19
C ALA A 93 16.84 -24.82 -7.51
N ARG A 94 16.12 -24.07 -8.35
CA ARG A 94 16.51 -22.71 -8.72
C ARG A 94 16.65 -21.79 -7.51
N PHE A 95 15.82 -21.96 -6.48
CA PHE A 95 15.93 -21.24 -5.23
C PHE A 95 16.93 -21.91 -4.28
N ILE A 96 16.75 -23.21 -4.04
CA ILE A 96 17.49 -23.95 -3.01
C ILE A 96 19.02 -23.85 -3.21
N TYR A 97 19.46 -23.96 -4.47
CA TYR A 97 20.88 -23.96 -4.84
C TYR A 97 21.34 -22.65 -5.49
N ALA A 98 20.53 -21.58 -5.40
CA ALA A 98 20.91 -20.28 -5.92
C ALA A 98 22.10 -19.69 -5.18
N THR A 99 22.82 -18.78 -5.83
CA THR A 99 23.88 -17.99 -5.17
C THR A 99 23.27 -17.14 -4.07
N ASP A 100 24.04 -16.83 -3.04
CA ASP A 100 23.57 -16.05 -1.88
C ASP A 100 22.98 -14.70 -2.31
N LYS A 101 23.62 -14.01 -3.23
CA LYS A 101 23.18 -12.71 -3.74
C LYS A 101 21.76 -12.79 -4.32
N GLU A 102 21.52 -13.74 -5.20
CA GLU A 102 20.23 -13.88 -5.88
C GLU A 102 19.15 -14.39 -4.92
N LYS A 103 19.52 -15.27 -4.03
CA LYS A 103 18.61 -15.79 -2.99
C LYS A 103 18.17 -14.68 -2.03
N VAL A 104 19.08 -13.83 -1.58
CA VAL A 104 18.79 -12.69 -0.70
C VAL A 104 17.89 -11.67 -1.41
N SER A 105 18.20 -11.31 -2.65
CA SER A 105 17.36 -10.38 -3.43
C SER A 105 15.93 -10.90 -3.58
N TYR A 106 15.78 -12.19 -3.89
CA TYR A 106 14.47 -12.82 -4.01
C TYR A 106 13.73 -12.80 -2.66
N LEU A 107 14.37 -13.18 -1.57
CA LEU A 107 13.74 -13.19 -0.25
C LEU A 107 13.35 -11.80 0.22
N GLN A 108 14.14 -10.77 -0.08
CA GLN A 108 13.78 -9.39 0.22
C GLN A 108 12.50 -8.97 -0.51
N ALA A 109 12.39 -9.30 -1.79
CA ALA A 109 11.18 -9.04 -2.58
C ALA A 109 9.97 -9.79 -2.01
N PHE A 110 10.15 -11.05 -1.63
CA PHE A 110 9.12 -11.87 -1.03
C PHE A 110 8.64 -11.30 0.31
N ILE A 111 9.56 -10.86 1.18
CA ILE A 111 9.23 -10.24 2.48
C ILE A 111 8.46 -8.94 2.27
N ARG A 112 8.87 -8.10 1.32
CA ARG A 112 8.12 -6.86 0.99
C ARG A 112 6.72 -7.18 0.48
N ALA A 113 6.57 -8.21 -0.35
CA ALA A 113 5.27 -8.65 -0.84
C ALA A 113 4.36 -9.13 0.30
N GLN A 114 4.91 -9.86 1.28
CA GLN A 114 4.17 -10.27 2.47
C GLN A 114 3.71 -9.05 3.29
N ALA A 115 4.56 -8.04 3.42
CA ALA A 115 4.23 -6.81 4.13
C ALA A 115 3.08 -6.06 3.44
N VAL A 116 3.08 -5.98 2.11
CA VAL A 116 1.98 -5.39 1.34
C VAL A 116 0.68 -6.17 1.55
N LEU A 117 0.75 -7.50 1.49
CA LEU A 117 -0.42 -8.35 1.71
C LEU A 117 -1.02 -8.17 3.11
N ALA A 118 -0.18 -7.95 4.11
CA ALA A 118 -0.60 -7.76 5.50
C ALA A 118 -1.08 -6.34 5.80
N ASN A 119 -0.94 -5.41 4.86
CA ASN A 119 -1.32 -4.01 5.05
C ASN A 119 -2.69 -3.72 4.42
N PRO A 120 -3.77 -3.58 5.23
CA PRO A 120 -5.10 -3.28 4.70
C PRO A 120 -5.16 -1.95 3.93
N ALA A 121 -4.23 -1.03 4.23
CA ALA A 121 -4.17 0.29 3.59
C ALA A 121 -3.36 0.30 2.29
N ALA A 122 -2.80 -0.84 1.86
CA ALA A 122 -2.04 -0.90 0.63
C ALA A 122 -2.91 -0.56 -0.58
N SER A 123 -2.35 0.21 -1.53
CA SER A 123 -3.01 0.54 -2.78
C SER A 123 -2.93 -0.62 -3.77
N GLN A 124 -3.81 -0.59 -4.79
CA GLN A 124 -3.72 -1.55 -5.89
C GLN A 124 -2.39 -1.44 -6.63
N GLN A 125 -1.86 -0.24 -6.74
CA GLN A 125 -0.56 0.00 -7.36
C GLN A 125 0.58 -0.65 -6.56
N GLU A 126 0.53 -0.56 -5.23
CA GLU A 126 1.50 -1.24 -4.36
C GLU A 126 1.42 -2.76 -4.50
N VAL A 127 0.22 -3.32 -4.63
CA VAL A 127 0.02 -4.76 -4.89
C VAL A 127 0.67 -5.15 -6.23
N LYS A 128 0.41 -4.38 -7.29
CA LYS A 128 1.00 -4.64 -8.62
C LYS A 128 2.52 -4.55 -8.60
N ALA A 129 3.07 -3.57 -7.89
CA ALA A 129 4.51 -3.38 -7.76
C ALA A 129 5.15 -4.56 -7.01
N ALA A 130 4.52 -5.04 -5.95
CA ALA A 130 5.00 -6.20 -5.18
C ALA A 130 5.03 -7.48 -6.03
N LEU A 131 3.96 -7.71 -6.81
CA LEU A 131 3.91 -8.84 -7.75
C LEU A 131 5.06 -8.77 -8.77
N ALA A 132 5.27 -7.60 -9.38
CA ALA A 132 6.31 -7.40 -10.39
C ALA A 132 7.71 -7.60 -9.79
N GLU A 133 7.95 -7.11 -8.58
CA GLU A 133 9.24 -7.22 -7.90
C GLU A 133 9.61 -8.67 -7.59
N VAL A 134 8.67 -9.46 -7.07
CA VAL A 134 8.91 -10.89 -6.80
C VAL A 134 9.19 -11.63 -8.11
N LYS A 135 8.39 -11.39 -9.15
CA LYS A 135 8.58 -12.04 -10.45
C LYS A 135 9.95 -11.70 -11.05
N ALA A 136 10.38 -10.45 -10.97
CA ALA A 136 11.68 -10.01 -11.49
C ALA A 136 12.84 -10.67 -10.73
N ALA A 137 12.78 -10.71 -9.41
CA ALA A 137 13.81 -11.34 -8.59
C ALA A 137 13.84 -12.86 -8.79
N LYS A 138 12.68 -13.49 -8.96
CA LYS A 138 12.58 -14.93 -9.24
C LYS A 138 13.26 -15.32 -10.54
N LYS A 139 13.14 -14.49 -11.58
CA LYS A 139 13.81 -14.75 -12.87
C LYS A 139 15.33 -14.82 -12.77
N LYS A 140 15.92 -14.16 -11.77
CA LYS A 140 17.36 -14.12 -11.57
C LYS A 140 17.87 -15.31 -10.77
N LEU A 141 16.99 -16.12 -10.20
CA LEU A 141 17.40 -17.31 -9.46
C LEU A 141 18.07 -18.31 -10.40
N ASN A 142 19.27 -18.74 -10.03
CA ASN A 142 20.21 -19.47 -10.88
C ASN A 142 20.62 -20.84 -10.36
N GLY A 143 19.92 -21.32 -9.33
CA GLY A 143 20.31 -22.57 -8.66
C GLY A 143 20.16 -23.79 -9.58
N LYS A 144 21.12 -24.68 -9.44
CA LYS A 144 21.11 -25.99 -10.10
C LYS A 144 21.45 -27.04 -9.07
N LYS A 145 20.68 -28.14 -9.07
CA LYS A 145 20.97 -29.28 -8.20
C LYS A 145 22.38 -29.81 -8.50
N PRO A 146 23.23 -30.00 -7.49
CA PRO A 146 24.56 -30.58 -7.69
C PRO A 146 24.47 -31.96 -8.33
N LYS A 147 25.38 -32.26 -9.26
CA LYS A 147 25.50 -33.60 -9.82
C LYS A 147 26.05 -34.54 -8.78
N VAL A 148 25.45 -35.70 -8.64
CA VAL A 148 25.98 -36.77 -7.80
C VAL A 148 27.21 -37.38 -8.51
N ALA A 149 28.33 -37.46 -7.81
CA ALA A 149 29.51 -38.11 -8.35
C ALA A 149 29.22 -39.61 -8.59
N LYS A 150 29.56 -40.10 -9.79
CA LYS A 150 29.48 -41.53 -10.06
C LYS A 150 30.49 -42.28 -9.23
N ARG A 151 30.07 -43.34 -8.57
CA ARG A 151 31.03 -44.22 -7.90
C ARG A 151 31.89 -44.93 -8.97
N PRO A 152 33.19 -45.09 -8.71
CA PRO A 152 34.06 -45.85 -9.61
C PRO A 152 33.65 -47.33 -9.68
#